data_964efbcb68f0ced05eae560916fddf59
#
_entry.id   964efbcb68f0ced05eae560916fddf59
#
_cell.length_a   1.000
_cell.length_b   1.000
_cell.length_c   1.000
_cell.angle_alpha   90.00
_cell.angle_beta   90.00
_cell.angle_gamma   90.00
#
_symmetry.space_group_name_H-M   'P 1'
#
loop_
_entity.id
_entity.type
_entity.pdbx_description
1 polymer ?
#
loop_
_entity_poly.entity_id
_entity_poly.type
_entity_poly.pdbx_seq_one_letter_code
_entity_poly.pdbx_strand_id
1 'polypeptide(L)'
;DLVRSRGLGDVYKRQVCMVLSALLLMKNSGEEIIYVVNTGYQSMDSVRLADGTKVMLNAGSRLTYPKEFSGEKREVQLSGQAFFEVTPDKTHPFVVKTQKMDVTVLGTSFEVFSYDGDEEGETVLLTGKVKVEVLESNQQKGGSYVLKPNEKLTYSKTDGISLTTIDADAYSSWRQGKRMSFKNETLEMILERLEKWYGQKIECAPHIARHYRFTFTMHSESLLSLIHISEPTRPY
;
A
#
# COMPACT_ATOMS: atom_id res chain seq x y z
N ASP A 1 7.86 69.62 -2.75
CA ASP A 1 8.89 68.63 -2.38
C ASP A 1 8.38 67.47 -1.50
N LEU A 2 7.33 67.65 -0.70
CA LEU A 2 6.78 66.60 0.17
C LEU A 2 5.97 65.48 -0.53
N VAL A 3 5.46 65.76 -1.72
CA VAL A 3 4.68 64.75 -2.51
C VAL A 3 5.63 63.76 -3.23
N ARG A 4 6.84 64.19 -3.57
CA ARG A 4 7.80 63.35 -4.26
C ARG A 4 8.47 62.30 -3.35
N SER A 5 8.53 62.54 -2.05
CA SER A 5 9.16 61.61 -1.08
C SER A 5 8.21 60.46 -0.70
N ARG A 6 6.86 60.66 -0.73
CA ARG A 6 5.87 59.60 -0.46
C ARG A 6 5.85 58.52 -1.54
N GLY A 7 6.04 58.89 -2.81
CA GLY A 7 6.04 57.93 -3.91
C GLY A 7 7.24 56.95 -3.92
N LEU A 8 8.43 57.46 -3.53
CA LEU A 8 9.64 56.60 -3.44
C LEU A 8 9.49 55.53 -2.34
N GLY A 9 8.99 55.91 -1.17
CA GLY A 9 8.79 54.97 -0.05
C GLY A 9 7.85 53.80 -0.38
N ASP A 10 6.81 54.04 -1.17
CA ASP A 10 5.86 53.01 -1.58
C ASP A 10 6.43 52.08 -2.66
N VAL A 11 7.27 52.60 -3.54
CA VAL A 11 8.01 51.77 -4.53
C VAL A 11 8.98 50.80 -3.85
N TYR A 12 9.76 51.29 -2.86
CA TYR A 12 10.66 50.44 -2.09
C TYR A 12 9.91 49.39 -1.27
N LYS A 13 8.80 49.75 -0.63
CA LYS A 13 7.96 48.75 0.09
C LYS A 13 7.46 47.65 -0.85
N ARG A 14 6.97 48.01 -2.03
CA ARG A 14 6.55 47.00 -3.04
C ARG A 14 7.68 46.11 -3.51
N GLN A 15 8.87 46.70 -3.76
CA GLN A 15 10.06 45.91 -4.13
C GLN A 15 10.48 44.95 -3.01
N VAL A 16 10.51 45.40 -1.76
CA VAL A 16 10.86 44.55 -0.61
C VAL A 16 9.83 43.43 -0.44
N CYS A 17 8.52 43.71 -0.59
CA CYS A 17 7.47 42.68 -0.55
C CYS A 17 7.62 41.66 -1.69
N MET A 18 7.95 42.10 -2.92
CA MET A 18 8.19 41.19 -4.05
C MET A 18 9.43 40.31 -3.82
N VAL A 19 10.53 40.89 -3.31
CA VAL A 19 11.74 40.12 -3.00
C VAL A 19 11.50 39.13 -1.87
N LEU A 20 10.77 39.53 -0.81
CA LEU A 20 10.40 38.64 0.29
C LEU A 20 9.46 37.53 -0.18
N SER A 21 8.47 37.84 -1.03
CA SER A 21 7.59 36.81 -1.59
C SER A 21 8.33 35.86 -2.52
N ALA A 22 9.27 36.36 -3.35
CA ALA A 22 10.12 35.54 -4.19
C ALA A 22 11.05 34.62 -3.36
N LEU A 23 11.65 35.15 -2.27
CA LEU A 23 12.47 34.37 -1.34
C LEU A 23 11.64 33.28 -0.61
N LEU A 24 10.40 33.59 -0.22
CA LEU A 24 9.48 32.61 0.38
C LEU A 24 9.08 31.53 -0.61
N LEU A 25 8.84 31.88 -1.87
CA LEU A 25 8.55 30.91 -2.95
C LEU A 25 9.77 30.04 -3.28
N MET A 26 10.97 30.63 -3.30
CA MET A 26 12.23 29.88 -3.53
C MET A 26 12.58 28.94 -2.37
N LYS A 27 12.20 29.27 -1.12
CA LYS A 27 12.45 28.41 0.05
C LYS A 27 11.61 27.11 0.00
N ASN A 28 10.53 27.09 -0.77
CA ASN A 28 9.65 25.92 -0.93
C ASN A 28 10.06 25.00 -2.10
N SER A 29 11.16 25.33 -2.83
CA SER A 29 11.64 24.56 -3.98
C SER A 29 12.87 23.71 -3.63
N GLY A 30 12.96 23.22 -2.40
CA GLY A 30 13.95 22.21 -2.04
C GLY A 30 13.67 20.92 -2.84
N GLU A 31 14.69 20.37 -3.50
CA GLU A 31 14.59 19.05 -4.12
C GLU A 31 14.18 18.03 -3.05
N GLU A 32 13.00 17.44 -3.20
CA GLU A 32 12.51 16.40 -2.31
C GLU A 32 13.32 15.13 -2.59
N ILE A 33 14.16 14.72 -1.62
CA ILE A 33 14.90 13.46 -1.74
C ILE A 33 13.93 12.31 -1.56
N ILE A 34 13.76 11.52 -2.62
CA ILE A 34 12.86 10.36 -2.65
C ILE A 34 13.69 9.09 -2.49
N TYR A 35 13.28 8.23 -1.57
CA TYR A 35 13.81 6.89 -1.40
C TYR A 35 12.91 5.87 -2.08
N VAL A 36 13.52 4.83 -2.65
CA VAL A 36 12.83 3.69 -3.25
C VAL A 36 13.39 2.41 -2.65
N VAL A 37 12.51 1.62 -2.03
CA VAL A 37 12.84 0.28 -1.53
C VAL A 37 12.13 -0.75 -2.40
N ASN A 38 12.87 -1.73 -2.89
CA ASN A 38 12.34 -2.83 -3.69
C ASN A 38 12.68 -4.16 -3.02
N THR A 39 11.71 -5.05 -2.90
CA THR A 39 11.94 -6.43 -2.48
C THR A 39 12.03 -7.36 -3.68
N GLY A 40 12.93 -8.34 -3.59
CA GLY A 40 12.98 -9.45 -4.55
C GLY A 40 11.89 -10.49 -4.28
N TYR A 41 11.82 -11.50 -5.15
CA TYR A 41 10.99 -12.68 -4.91
C TYR A 41 11.51 -13.48 -3.72
N GLN A 42 10.62 -14.15 -3.01
CA GLN A 42 10.93 -14.94 -1.80
C GLN A 42 11.67 -14.13 -0.71
N SER A 43 11.55 -12.83 -0.77
CA SER A 43 12.23 -11.90 0.13
C SER A 43 11.25 -10.90 0.72
N MET A 44 11.48 -10.55 1.96
CA MET A 44 10.78 -9.49 2.67
C MET A 44 11.80 -8.47 3.14
N ASP A 45 11.39 -7.22 3.25
CA ASP A 45 12.21 -6.15 3.80
C ASP A 45 11.38 -5.30 4.76
N SER A 46 12.04 -4.51 5.59
CA SER A 46 11.38 -3.59 6.51
C SER A 46 12.09 -2.26 6.53
N VAL A 47 11.31 -1.19 6.54
CA VAL A 47 11.82 0.17 6.62
C VAL A 47 11.12 0.94 7.73
N ARG A 48 11.86 1.80 8.40
CA ARG A 48 11.32 2.80 9.32
C ARG A 48 11.38 4.16 8.66
N LEU A 49 10.23 4.80 8.49
CA LEU A 49 10.10 6.13 7.91
C LEU A 49 10.49 7.23 8.91
N ALA A 50 10.64 8.46 8.44
CA ALA A 50 11.07 9.60 9.25
C ALA A 50 10.10 9.94 10.40
N ASP A 51 8.81 9.66 10.23
CA ASP A 51 7.77 9.85 11.26
C ASP A 51 7.72 8.72 12.30
N GLY A 52 8.61 7.72 12.18
CA GLY A 52 8.65 6.52 13.04
C GLY A 52 7.74 5.39 12.58
N THR A 53 6.92 5.58 11.54
CA THR A 53 6.10 4.53 10.93
C THR A 53 6.98 3.36 10.49
N LYS A 54 6.55 2.13 10.82
CA LYS A 54 7.21 0.91 10.34
C LYS A 54 6.44 0.35 9.17
N VAL A 55 7.16 -0.02 8.12
CA VAL A 55 6.61 -0.67 6.94
C VAL A 55 7.34 -1.98 6.71
N MET A 56 6.60 -3.07 6.58
CA MET A 56 7.11 -4.37 6.17
C MET A 56 6.64 -4.65 4.75
N LEU A 57 7.57 -4.91 3.86
CA LEU A 57 7.32 -5.17 2.44
C LEU A 57 7.41 -6.67 2.17
N ASN A 58 6.40 -7.20 1.49
CA ASN A 58 6.41 -8.59 1.02
C ASN A 58 7.14 -8.72 -0.31
N ALA A 59 7.27 -9.93 -0.83
CA ALA A 59 7.99 -10.24 -2.07
C ALA A 59 7.46 -9.41 -3.26
N GLY A 60 8.37 -9.02 -4.15
CA GLY A 60 8.05 -8.28 -5.37
C GLY A 60 7.42 -6.91 -5.17
N SER A 61 7.62 -6.29 -4.01
CA SER A 61 7.00 -5.00 -3.67
C SER A 61 7.98 -3.83 -3.83
N ARG A 62 7.41 -2.67 -4.12
CA ARG A 62 8.12 -1.39 -4.22
C ARG A 62 7.44 -0.34 -3.36
N LEU A 63 8.19 0.31 -2.49
CA LEU A 63 7.76 1.46 -1.71
C LEU A 63 8.59 2.68 -2.11
N THR A 64 7.91 3.77 -2.42
CA THR A 64 8.52 5.08 -2.71
C THR A 64 8.04 6.08 -1.66
N TYR A 65 8.97 6.78 -1.01
CA TYR A 65 8.66 7.71 0.07
C TYR A 65 9.69 8.83 0.17
N PRO A 66 9.33 10.04 0.66
CA PRO A 66 10.26 11.12 0.85
C PRO A 66 11.18 10.87 2.04
N LYS A 67 12.36 11.47 2.03
CA LYS A 67 13.31 11.45 3.17
C LYS A 67 12.65 11.99 4.45
N GLU A 68 11.88 13.07 4.33
CA GLU A 68 11.14 13.73 5.41
C GLU A 68 9.77 14.14 4.90
N PHE A 69 8.75 14.06 5.76
CA PHE A 69 7.41 14.52 5.43
C PHE A 69 7.29 16.02 5.74
N SER A 70 7.26 16.86 4.73
CA SER A 70 7.22 18.33 4.86
C SER A 70 5.84 18.94 4.54
N GLY A 71 4.90 18.15 4.04
CA GLY A 71 3.57 18.59 3.61
C GLY A 71 2.48 18.41 4.67
N GLU A 72 1.25 18.77 4.32
CA GLU A 72 0.06 18.57 5.15
C GLU A 72 -0.30 17.08 5.33
N LYS A 73 0.29 16.21 4.51
CA LYS A 73 0.07 14.76 4.54
C LYS A 73 1.42 14.04 4.50
N ARG A 74 1.45 12.85 5.09
CA ARG A 74 2.56 11.91 5.00
C ARG A 74 2.26 10.93 3.88
N GLU A 75 2.74 11.21 2.67
CA GLU A 75 2.41 10.42 1.47
C GLU A 75 3.52 9.42 1.14
N VAL A 76 3.12 8.20 0.81
CA VAL A 76 3.99 7.15 0.26
C VAL A 76 3.29 6.50 -0.93
N GLN A 77 4.06 5.95 -1.87
CA GLN A 77 3.53 5.19 -3.00
C GLN A 77 3.92 3.73 -2.85
N LEU A 78 2.94 2.85 -3.06
CA LEU A 78 3.13 1.41 -2.98
C LEU A 78 2.70 0.74 -4.29
N SER A 79 3.58 -0.13 -4.79
CA SER A 79 3.24 -1.19 -5.73
C SER A 79 3.65 -2.52 -5.10
N GLY A 80 2.70 -3.39 -4.79
CA GLY A 80 2.95 -4.66 -4.11
C GLY A 80 2.14 -4.86 -2.85
N GLN A 81 2.67 -5.65 -1.92
CA GLN A 81 2.05 -5.93 -0.64
C GLN A 81 2.92 -5.38 0.50
N ALA A 82 2.30 -4.58 1.37
CA ALA A 82 2.97 -4.02 2.53
C ALA A 82 2.04 -3.96 3.75
N PHE A 83 2.64 -4.21 4.90
CA PHE A 83 2.03 -4.01 6.21
C PHE A 83 2.58 -2.73 6.84
N PHE A 84 1.70 -1.90 7.36
CA PHE A 84 2.01 -0.60 7.93
C PHE A 84 1.65 -0.56 9.42
N GLU A 85 2.60 -0.15 10.26
CA GLU A 85 2.35 0.28 11.64
C GLU A 85 2.56 1.79 11.70
N VAL A 86 1.49 2.55 11.46
CA VAL A 86 1.58 4.00 11.32
C VAL A 86 1.59 4.69 12.67
N THR A 87 2.60 5.56 12.87
CA THR A 87 2.69 6.42 14.05
C THR A 87 1.48 7.36 14.14
N PRO A 88 0.77 7.40 15.29
CA PRO A 88 -0.39 8.26 15.46
C PRO A 88 -0.07 9.76 15.28
N ASP A 89 -0.74 10.41 14.34
CA ASP A 89 -0.75 11.85 14.14
C ASP A 89 -2.08 12.26 13.50
N LYS A 90 -2.89 13.03 14.25
CA LYS A 90 -4.21 13.48 13.80
C LYS A 90 -4.13 14.72 12.89
N THR A 91 -3.01 15.43 12.92
CA THR A 91 -2.82 16.69 12.18
C THR A 91 -2.28 16.46 10.77
N HIS A 92 -1.46 15.41 10.60
CA HIS A 92 -0.87 15.04 9.31
C HIS A 92 -1.29 13.60 8.95
N PRO A 93 -2.38 13.40 8.21
CA PRO A 93 -2.81 12.07 7.77
C PRO A 93 -1.71 11.34 6.99
N PHE A 94 -1.61 10.03 7.22
CA PHE A 94 -0.73 9.17 6.44
C PHE A 94 -1.51 8.60 5.26
N VAL A 95 -0.98 8.70 4.05
CA VAL A 95 -1.64 8.30 2.81
C VAL A 95 -0.76 7.32 2.05
N VAL A 96 -1.27 6.11 1.83
CA VAL A 96 -0.66 5.14 0.91
C VAL A 96 -1.36 5.25 -0.43
N LYS A 97 -0.62 5.67 -1.45
CA LYS A 97 -1.10 5.75 -2.83
C LYS A 97 -0.76 4.49 -3.59
N THR A 98 -1.74 3.93 -4.27
CA THR A 98 -1.56 2.82 -5.21
C THR A 98 -2.19 3.17 -6.56
N GLN A 99 -2.06 2.30 -7.56
CA GLN A 99 -2.74 2.50 -8.85
C GLN A 99 -4.27 2.36 -8.77
N LYS A 100 -4.79 1.70 -7.72
CA LYS A 100 -6.21 1.32 -7.61
C LYS A 100 -6.95 2.10 -6.53
N MET A 101 -6.26 2.45 -5.46
CA MET A 101 -6.87 3.09 -4.29
C MET A 101 -5.87 3.94 -3.51
N ASP A 102 -6.38 4.97 -2.85
CA ASP A 102 -5.67 5.74 -1.84
C ASP A 102 -6.17 5.34 -0.46
N VAL A 103 -5.24 4.98 0.43
CA VAL A 103 -5.54 4.53 1.79
C VAL A 103 -5.08 5.56 2.79
N THR A 104 -6.01 6.18 3.51
CA THR A 104 -5.75 7.27 4.46
C THR A 104 -5.98 6.84 5.90
N VAL A 105 -5.01 7.11 6.77
CA VAL A 105 -5.04 6.74 8.19
C VAL A 105 -4.46 7.84 9.08
N LEU A 106 -4.76 7.79 10.40
CA LEU A 106 -4.25 8.72 11.40
C LEU A 106 -3.37 8.06 12.47
N GLY A 107 -3.19 6.73 12.40
CA GLY A 107 -2.44 5.94 13.38
C GLY A 107 -3.09 4.56 13.53
N THR A 108 -2.70 3.64 12.68
CA THR A 108 -3.36 2.36 12.46
C THR A 108 -2.35 1.30 12.07
N SER A 109 -2.72 0.03 12.34
CA SER A 109 -2.03 -1.13 11.76
C SER A 109 -2.93 -1.74 10.69
N PHE A 110 -2.44 -1.76 9.46
CA PHE A 110 -3.19 -2.24 8.30
C PHE A 110 -2.27 -2.81 7.23
N GLU A 111 -2.85 -3.54 6.30
CA GLU A 111 -2.16 -4.12 5.16
C GLU A 111 -2.78 -3.63 3.85
N VAL A 112 -1.95 -3.43 2.86
CA VAL A 112 -2.35 -3.11 1.48
C VAL A 112 -1.73 -4.13 0.55
N PHE A 113 -2.54 -4.69 -0.34
CA PHE A 113 -2.16 -5.54 -1.45
C PHE A 113 -2.59 -4.87 -2.75
N SER A 114 -1.64 -4.42 -3.55
CA SER A 114 -1.93 -3.74 -4.82
C SER A 114 -0.70 -3.77 -5.72
N TYR A 115 -0.50 -4.87 -6.43
CA TYR A 115 0.57 -4.98 -7.42
C TYR A 115 0.18 -4.26 -8.72
N ASP A 116 1.18 -3.66 -9.37
CA ASP A 116 1.01 -3.06 -10.68
C ASP A 116 0.65 -4.14 -11.70
N GLY A 117 -0.33 -3.84 -12.56
CA GLY A 117 -0.81 -4.76 -13.58
C GLY A 117 -1.83 -5.79 -13.12
N ASP A 118 -2.05 -6.00 -11.82
CA ASP A 118 -3.12 -6.86 -11.32
C ASP A 118 -4.49 -6.20 -11.52
N GLU A 119 -5.53 -7.00 -11.65
CA GLU A 119 -6.90 -6.52 -11.74
C GLU A 119 -7.54 -6.28 -10.37
N GLU A 120 -6.92 -6.79 -9.31
CA GLU A 120 -7.41 -6.70 -7.94
C GLU A 120 -6.50 -5.87 -7.03
N GLY A 121 -7.07 -5.37 -5.94
CA GLY A 121 -6.37 -4.71 -4.86
C GLY A 121 -7.14 -4.89 -3.55
N GLU A 122 -6.42 -5.04 -2.45
CA GLU A 122 -7.03 -5.28 -1.14
C GLU A 122 -6.47 -4.35 -0.07
N THR A 123 -7.31 -4.01 0.89
CA THR A 123 -6.91 -3.33 2.12
C THR A 123 -7.53 -4.05 3.31
N VAL A 124 -6.71 -4.42 4.28
CA VAL A 124 -7.12 -5.12 5.49
C VAL A 124 -6.79 -4.28 6.71
N LEU A 125 -7.75 -4.07 7.59
CA LEU A 125 -7.55 -3.32 8.82
C LEU A 125 -7.38 -4.25 10.02
N LEU A 126 -6.25 -4.09 10.74
CA LEU A 126 -6.00 -4.80 11.99
C LEU A 126 -6.45 -3.96 13.19
N THR A 127 -5.98 -2.72 13.31
CA THR A 127 -6.32 -1.85 14.44
C THR A 127 -6.57 -0.43 13.99
N GLY A 128 -7.50 0.28 14.65
CA GLY A 128 -7.80 1.68 14.39
C GLY A 128 -8.92 1.90 13.38
N LYS A 129 -8.72 2.81 12.44
CA LYS A 129 -9.68 3.16 11.39
C LYS A 129 -8.94 3.51 10.10
N VAL A 130 -9.41 2.99 8.98
CA VAL A 130 -8.85 3.25 7.64
C VAL A 130 -9.96 3.83 6.75
N LYS A 131 -9.64 4.89 6.02
CA LYS A 131 -10.44 5.39 4.90
C LYS A 131 -9.78 4.93 3.61
N VAL A 132 -10.53 4.22 2.77
CA VAL A 132 -10.10 3.80 1.44
C VAL A 132 -10.87 4.58 0.39
N GLU A 133 -10.18 5.24 -0.50
CA GLU A 133 -10.74 5.92 -1.67
C GLU A 133 -10.34 5.12 -2.91
N VAL A 134 -11.29 4.37 -3.46
CA VAL A 134 -11.08 3.62 -4.70
C VAL A 134 -11.10 4.59 -5.86
N LEU A 135 -10.06 4.54 -6.68
CA LEU A 135 -9.90 5.45 -7.81
C LEU A 135 -10.88 5.09 -8.93
N GLU A 136 -11.42 6.12 -9.58
CA GLU A 136 -12.30 5.93 -10.73
C GLU A 136 -11.52 5.38 -11.93
N SER A 137 -12.07 4.39 -12.61
CA SER A 137 -11.53 3.84 -13.83
C SER A 137 -12.60 3.85 -14.94
N ASN A 138 -12.20 3.65 -16.21
CA ASN A 138 -13.12 3.60 -17.34
C ASN A 138 -14.21 2.51 -17.20
N GLN A 139 -14.03 1.55 -16.30
CA GLN A 139 -14.92 0.38 -16.13
C GLN A 139 -15.67 0.40 -14.80
N GLN A 140 -15.26 1.26 -13.84
CA GLN A 140 -15.86 1.27 -12.52
C GLN A 140 -15.82 2.66 -11.88
N LYS A 141 -16.94 3.04 -11.23
CA LYS A 141 -17.01 4.24 -10.41
C LYS A 141 -16.18 4.08 -9.16
N GLY A 142 -15.39 5.09 -8.83
CA GLY A 142 -14.70 5.19 -7.56
C GLY A 142 -15.66 5.28 -6.37
N GLY A 143 -15.13 5.13 -5.17
CA GLY A 143 -15.93 5.21 -3.95
C GLY A 143 -15.06 5.43 -2.72
N SER A 144 -15.68 5.92 -1.64
CA SER A 144 -15.01 6.12 -0.36
C SER A 144 -15.62 5.20 0.69
N TYR A 145 -14.76 4.42 1.35
CA TYR A 145 -15.13 3.38 2.32
C TYR A 145 -14.34 3.59 3.61
N VAL A 146 -14.96 3.25 4.72
CA VAL A 146 -14.32 3.31 6.03
C VAL A 146 -14.35 1.92 6.64
N LEU A 147 -13.16 1.35 6.89
CA LEU A 147 -13.00 0.02 7.45
C LEU A 147 -12.94 0.07 8.98
N LYS A 148 -13.47 -0.99 9.61
CA LYS A 148 -13.31 -1.35 11.01
C LYS A 148 -12.31 -2.50 11.16
N PRO A 149 -11.75 -2.73 12.36
CA PRO A 149 -10.87 -3.87 12.59
C PRO A 149 -11.51 -5.20 12.14
N ASN A 150 -10.69 -6.06 11.53
CA ASN A 150 -11.09 -7.31 10.89
C ASN A 150 -11.97 -7.17 9.63
N GLU A 151 -12.02 -5.98 9.04
CA GLU A 151 -12.64 -5.81 7.73
C GLU A 151 -11.58 -5.77 6.63
N LYS A 152 -11.90 -6.41 5.51
CA LYS A 152 -11.16 -6.41 4.26
C LYS A 152 -12.00 -5.78 3.17
N LEU A 153 -11.47 -4.76 2.52
CA LEU A 153 -11.99 -4.24 1.26
C LEU A 153 -11.21 -4.89 0.12
N THR A 154 -11.91 -5.48 -0.83
CA THR A 154 -11.35 -5.97 -2.09
C THR A 154 -11.93 -5.13 -3.23
N TYR A 155 -11.06 -4.56 -4.03
CA TYR A 155 -11.36 -4.00 -5.34
C TYR A 155 -11.03 -5.04 -6.40
N SER A 156 -11.96 -5.33 -7.29
CA SER A 156 -11.76 -6.16 -8.47
C SER A 156 -12.30 -5.43 -9.69
N LYS A 157 -11.53 -5.41 -10.77
CA LYS A 157 -11.92 -4.76 -12.02
C LYS A 157 -13.16 -5.41 -12.63
N THR A 158 -13.37 -6.72 -12.39
CA THR A 158 -14.51 -7.49 -12.92
C THR A 158 -15.68 -7.53 -11.95
N ASP A 159 -15.43 -7.78 -10.67
CA ASP A 159 -16.47 -8.08 -9.67
C ASP A 159 -16.85 -6.85 -8.83
N GLY A 160 -16.11 -5.74 -9.01
CA GLY A 160 -16.39 -4.51 -8.30
C GLY A 160 -15.72 -4.41 -6.93
N ILE A 161 -16.40 -3.75 -6.00
CA ILE A 161 -15.89 -3.51 -4.65
C ILE A 161 -16.68 -4.38 -3.67
N SER A 162 -15.97 -5.13 -2.85
CA SER A 162 -16.55 -5.94 -1.78
C SER A 162 -15.93 -5.61 -0.42
N LEU A 163 -16.75 -5.72 0.63
CA LEU A 163 -16.33 -5.57 2.02
C LEU A 163 -16.67 -6.85 2.77
N THR A 164 -15.67 -7.49 3.35
CA THR A 164 -15.81 -8.77 4.06
C THR A 164 -15.16 -8.73 5.43
N THR A 165 -15.70 -9.51 6.37
CA THR A 165 -15.08 -9.70 7.69
C THR A 165 -14.14 -10.91 7.64
N ILE A 166 -12.91 -10.74 8.08
CA ILE A 166 -11.88 -11.77 8.09
C ILE A 166 -11.13 -11.81 9.43
N ASP A 167 -10.29 -12.80 9.62
CA ASP A 167 -9.28 -12.83 10.67
C ASP A 167 -8.04 -12.08 10.15
N ALA A 168 -7.93 -10.78 10.48
CA ALA A 168 -6.89 -9.91 9.94
C ALA A 168 -5.48 -10.32 10.41
N ASP A 169 -5.33 -10.87 11.62
CA ASP A 169 -4.03 -11.36 12.10
C ASP A 169 -3.57 -12.61 11.35
N ALA A 170 -4.50 -13.54 11.09
CA ALA A 170 -4.19 -14.71 10.26
C ALA A 170 -3.82 -14.31 8.84
N TYR A 171 -4.57 -13.35 8.25
CA TYR A 171 -4.29 -12.83 6.91
C TYR A 171 -2.89 -12.20 6.81
N SER A 172 -2.51 -11.39 7.78
CA SER A 172 -1.22 -10.70 7.82
C SER A 172 -0.11 -11.53 8.51
N SER A 173 -0.28 -12.85 8.64
CA SER A 173 0.67 -13.73 9.36
C SER A 173 2.05 -13.85 8.69
N TRP A 174 2.15 -13.54 7.40
CA TRP A 174 3.42 -13.52 6.65
C TRP A 174 4.49 -12.64 7.30
N ARG A 175 4.10 -11.55 7.97
CA ARG A 175 5.00 -10.63 8.71
C ARG A 175 5.76 -11.30 9.85
N GLN A 176 5.28 -12.44 10.36
CA GLN A 176 5.85 -13.16 11.52
C GLN A 176 6.89 -14.22 11.12
N GLY A 177 7.47 -14.13 9.93
CA GLY A 177 8.54 -15.01 9.52
C GLY A 177 8.19 -15.98 8.40
N LYS A 178 8.02 -15.45 7.20
CA LYS A 178 7.85 -16.23 5.96
C LYS A 178 6.75 -17.31 6.03
N ARG A 179 5.69 -17.03 6.78
CA ARG A 179 4.50 -17.89 6.85
C ARG A 179 3.42 -17.32 5.98
N MET A 180 2.81 -18.13 5.13
CA MET A 180 1.56 -17.80 4.45
C MET A 180 0.47 -18.67 5.03
N SER A 181 -0.57 -18.05 5.59
CA SER A 181 -1.74 -18.74 6.13
C SER A 181 -2.94 -18.45 5.25
N PHE A 182 -3.57 -19.49 4.81
CA PHE A 182 -4.77 -19.46 4.00
C PHE A 182 -5.91 -20.08 4.80
N LYS A 183 -7.06 -19.39 4.93
CA LYS A 183 -8.19 -19.85 5.70
C LYS A 183 -9.45 -19.75 4.86
N ASN A 184 -9.93 -20.90 4.38
CA ASN A 184 -11.10 -21.00 3.51
C ASN A 184 -10.99 -20.11 2.25
N GLU A 185 -9.80 -20.05 1.66
CA GLU A 185 -9.55 -19.26 0.45
C GLU A 185 -9.66 -20.13 -0.80
N THR A 186 -10.06 -19.53 -1.91
CA THR A 186 -10.11 -20.23 -3.20
C THR A 186 -8.71 -20.55 -3.67
N LEU A 187 -8.56 -21.63 -4.44
CA LEU A 187 -7.27 -21.97 -5.02
C LEU A 187 -6.74 -20.85 -5.94
N GLU A 188 -7.63 -20.13 -6.63
CA GLU A 188 -7.29 -18.96 -7.46
C GLU A 188 -6.52 -17.90 -6.65
N MET A 189 -7.07 -17.47 -5.50
CA MET A 189 -6.42 -16.50 -4.60
C MET A 189 -5.11 -17.02 -4.01
N ILE A 190 -5.06 -18.32 -3.69
CA ILE A 190 -3.85 -18.96 -3.18
C ILE A 190 -2.75 -18.94 -4.23
N LEU A 191 -3.05 -19.32 -5.46
CA LEU A 191 -2.10 -19.35 -6.58
C LEU A 191 -1.57 -17.96 -6.89
N GLU A 192 -2.45 -16.94 -6.91
CA GLU A 192 -2.03 -15.55 -7.12
C GLU A 192 -0.99 -15.09 -6.08
N ARG A 193 -1.20 -15.37 -4.80
CA ARG A 193 -0.23 -15.04 -3.75
C ARG A 193 1.06 -15.83 -3.87
N LEU A 194 0.99 -17.11 -4.28
CA LEU A 194 2.17 -17.92 -4.54
C LEU A 194 2.96 -17.39 -5.75
N GLU A 195 2.28 -16.95 -6.82
CA GLU A 195 2.92 -16.31 -7.96
C GLU A 195 3.73 -15.07 -7.55
N LYS A 196 3.14 -14.20 -6.69
CA LYS A 196 3.83 -13.01 -6.18
C LYS A 196 5.03 -13.38 -5.32
N TRP A 197 4.90 -14.40 -4.49
CA TRP A 197 5.98 -14.85 -3.64
C TRP A 197 7.14 -15.46 -4.42
N TYR A 198 6.84 -16.39 -5.34
CA TYR A 198 7.88 -17.11 -6.10
C TYR A 198 8.33 -16.38 -7.37
N GLY A 199 7.58 -15.39 -7.83
CA GLY A 199 7.86 -14.69 -9.08
C GLY A 199 7.68 -15.54 -10.33
N GLN A 200 6.87 -16.59 -10.24
CA GLN A 200 6.61 -17.54 -11.32
C GLN A 200 5.12 -17.68 -11.54
N LYS A 201 4.70 -17.64 -12.79
CA LYS A 201 3.30 -17.87 -13.15
C LYS A 201 2.92 -19.32 -12.91
N ILE A 202 1.79 -19.56 -12.25
CA ILE A 202 1.26 -20.87 -11.92
C ILE A 202 -0.09 -21.02 -12.62
N GLU A 203 -0.16 -21.89 -13.60
CA GLU A 203 -1.38 -22.11 -14.36
C GLU A 203 -2.23 -23.23 -13.76
N CYS A 204 -3.50 -22.96 -13.57
CA CYS A 204 -4.49 -23.92 -13.11
C CYS A 204 -5.76 -23.79 -13.96
N ALA A 205 -6.47 -24.89 -14.17
CA ALA A 205 -7.74 -24.85 -14.88
C ALA A 205 -8.76 -23.97 -14.10
N PRO A 206 -9.41 -22.98 -14.74
CA PRO A 206 -10.24 -21.99 -14.03
C PRO A 206 -11.39 -22.60 -13.22
N HIS A 207 -12.00 -23.71 -13.71
CA HIS A 207 -13.07 -24.40 -13.02
C HIS A 207 -12.59 -25.08 -11.72
N ILE A 208 -11.31 -25.47 -11.64
CA ILE A 208 -10.69 -26.03 -10.42
C ILE A 208 -10.32 -24.89 -9.49
N ALA A 209 -9.66 -23.87 -10.01
CA ALA A 209 -9.15 -22.74 -9.21
C ALA A 209 -10.25 -22.01 -8.43
N ARG A 210 -11.44 -21.86 -9.00
CA ARG A 210 -12.59 -21.15 -8.39
C ARG A 210 -13.44 -22.03 -7.48
N HIS A 211 -13.47 -23.35 -7.72
CA HIS A 211 -14.38 -24.24 -7.02
C HIS A 211 -13.84 -24.69 -5.66
N TYR A 212 -12.56 -24.98 -5.56
CA TYR A 212 -11.98 -25.54 -4.35
C TYR A 212 -11.47 -24.45 -3.41
N ARG A 213 -11.72 -24.65 -2.10
CA ARG A 213 -11.25 -23.80 -1.01
C ARG A 213 -10.36 -24.60 -0.08
N PHE A 214 -9.29 -23.97 0.39
CA PHE A 214 -8.30 -24.60 1.24
C PHE A 214 -8.06 -23.82 2.52
N THR A 215 -7.69 -24.55 3.56
CA THR A 215 -7.20 -24.00 4.83
C THR A 215 -5.90 -24.70 5.17
N PHE A 216 -4.80 -23.99 5.09
CA PHE A 216 -3.47 -24.48 5.48
C PHE A 216 -2.53 -23.32 5.77
N THR A 217 -1.41 -23.65 6.41
CA THR A 217 -0.29 -22.71 6.62
C THR A 217 0.95 -23.33 6.01
N MET A 218 1.63 -22.57 5.16
CA MET A 218 2.91 -22.95 4.62
C MET A 218 4.02 -22.07 5.18
N HIS A 219 5.21 -22.62 5.24
CA HIS A 219 6.45 -21.91 5.52
C HIS A 219 7.17 -21.67 4.19
N SER A 220 8.34 -21.05 4.22
CA SER A 220 9.14 -20.76 3.01
C SER A 220 9.73 -22.01 2.34
N GLU A 221 8.88 -22.90 1.91
CA GLU A 221 9.24 -24.11 1.19
C GLU A 221 9.53 -23.79 -0.29
N SER A 222 10.29 -24.65 -0.96
CA SER A 222 10.48 -24.46 -2.40
C SER A 222 9.20 -24.77 -3.18
N LEU A 223 8.99 -24.08 -4.31
CA LEU A 223 7.82 -24.35 -5.18
C LEU A 223 7.75 -25.82 -5.59
N LEU A 224 8.89 -26.47 -5.84
CA LEU A 224 8.96 -27.89 -6.18
C LEU A 224 8.47 -28.79 -5.03
N SER A 225 8.82 -28.45 -3.79
CA SER A 225 8.31 -29.20 -2.62
C SER A 225 6.79 -29.11 -2.51
N LEU A 226 6.21 -27.93 -2.79
CA LEU A 226 4.74 -27.74 -2.79
C LEU A 226 4.05 -28.61 -3.86
N ILE A 227 4.62 -28.69 -5.06
CA ILE A 227 4.06 -29.51 -6.16
C ILE A 227 4.11 -30.99 -5.78
N HIS A 228 5.20 -31.48 -5.18
CA HIS A 228 5.32 -32.88 -4.75
C HIS A 228 4.39 -33.25 -3.59
N ILE A 229 4.10 -32.33 -2.68
CA ILE A 229 3.12 -32.56 -1.58
C ILE A 229 1.70 -32.73 -2.14
N SER A 230 1.39 -32.09 -3.26
CA SER A 230 0.07 -32.11 -3.87
C SER A 230 -0.13 -33.25 -4.90
N GLU A 231 0.93 -33.98 -5.27
CA GLU A 231 0.76 -35.16 -6.11
C GLU A 231 0.13 -36.29 -5.27
N PRO A 232 -1.05 -36.81 -5.69
CA PRO A 232 -1.60 -37.98 -5.03
C PRO A 232 -0.60 -39.13 -5.21
N THR A 233 -0.12 -39.70 -4.08
CA THR A 233 0.65 -40.95 -4.10
C THR A 233 -0.12 -41.96 -4.95
N ARG A 234 0.36 -42.26 -6.16
CA ARG A 234 -0.23 -43.32 -6.96
C ARG A 234 -0.04 -44.62 -6.16
N PRO A 235 -1.12 -45.35 -5.83
CA PRO A 235 -0.93 -46.69 -5.29
C PRO A 235 -0.23 -47.54 -6.36
N TYR A 236 0.82 -48.20 -5.97
CA TYR A 236 1.51 -49.20 -6.78
C TYR A 236 0.56 -50.39 -7.05
#